data_1eab530ee54d5e7abec628ac692fa21c
#
_entry.id   1eab530ee54d5e7abec628ac692fa21c
#
_cell.length_a   1.000
_cell.length_b   1.000
_cell.length_c   1.000
_cell.angle_alpha   90.00
_cell.angle_beta   90.00
_cell.angle_gamma   90.00
#
_symmetry.space_group_name_H-M   'P 1'
#
loop_
_entity.id
_entity.type
_entity.pdbx_description
1 polymer ?
#
loop_
_entity_poly.entity_id
_entity_poly.type
_entity_poly.pdbx_seq_one_letter_code
_entity_poly.pdbx_strand_id
1 'polypeptide(L)'
;MTVDLSPYLDAVPDVVVERLRGARRVLAVSHENPDADTLGATLGVVRLVERLGGRADPVCTDPVPPLYAFLVGVERFRTDPDPDAAYDLLVLSDCATPDRVGEVGVRHRTWFDRLPRVVIDHHASNEPVGDADWIEPHAAATCEMVTLLAVCLGVPLASDPSLAAALMAGIVMDTATFAHPNATPRTLAVSAALVEAGAPLSDISRRLYRSKPAEQLRLFGRVLDRLESYDEGRVVASTLLDADLAATGTQPPQSEGIIDLLAQAEVAEVAILFKEAGDTTRISVRTKPGGVDATVLTGLFGGGGHARAAGATVPLPIDQARDAVLAEARKAAAAVTR
;
A
#
# COMPACT_ATOMS: atom_id res chain seq x y z
N MET A 1 3.88 -29.47 -12.45
CA MET A 1 2.71 -29.67 -11.55
C MET A 1 2.05 -28.31 -11.44
N THR A 2 0.76 -28.22 -11.76
CA THR A 2 0.04 -26.94 -11.59
C THR A 2 -0.30 -26.77 -10.12
N VAL A 3 -0.08 -25.58 -9.58
CA VAL A 3 -0.44 -25.28 -8.19
C VAL A 3 -1.95 -25.36 -8.03
N ASP A 4 -2.42 -26.16 -7.07
CA ASP A 4 -3.84 -26.31 -6.76
C ASP A 4 -4.29 -25.24 -5.77
N LEU A 5 -5.17 -24.34 -6.22
CA LEU A 5 -5.78 -23.30 -5.39
C LEU A 5 -7.17 -23.69 -4.86
N SER A 6 -7.70 -24.84 -5.22
CA SER A 6 -9.05 -25.29 -4.82
C SER A 6 -9.31 -25.21 -3.32
N PRO A 7 -8.33 -25.48 -2.41
CA PRO A 7 -8.56 -25.38 -0.97
C PRO A 7 -8.89 -23.98 -0.44
N TYR A 8 -8.67 -22.94 -1.25
CA TYR A 8 -8.83 -21.55 -0.85
C TYR A 8 -10.01 -20.84 -1.53
N LEU A 9 -10.71 -21.52 -2.47
CA LEU A 9 -11.77 -20.89 -3.26
C LEU A 9 -13.06 -20.63 -2.47
N ASP A 10 -13.30 -21.39 -1.40
CA ASP A 10 -14.46 -21.17 -0.53
C ASP A 10 -14.43 -19.79 0.17
N ALA A 11 -13.29 -19.12 0.19
CA ALA A 11 -13.18 -17.75 0.70
C ALA A 11 -13.78 -16.69 -0.24
N VAL A 12 -14.02 -17.04 -1.52
CA VAL A 12 -14.55 -16.11 -2.54
C VAL A 12 -16.08 -16.11 -2.49
N PRO A 13 -16.75 -15.00 -2.13
CA PRO A 13 -18.21 -14.97 -2.08
C PRO A 13 -18.84 -15.12 -3.46
N ASP A 14 -19.82 -16.00 -3.57
CA ASP A 14 -20.57 -16.22 -4.83
C ASP A 14 -21.17 -14.94 -5.39
N VAL A 15 -21.68 -14.05 -4.52
CA VAL A 15 -22.27 -12.77 -4.92
C VAL A 15 -21.26 -11.87 -5.66
N VAL A 16 -19.99 -11.88 -5.26
CA VAL A 16 -18.92 -11.13 -5.95
C VAL A 16 -18.67 -11.71 -7.34
N VAL A 17 -18.61 -13.04 -7.43
CA VAL A 17 -18.45 -13.76 -8.71
C VAL A 17 -19.60 -13.46 -9.65
N GLU A 18 -20.84 -13.52 -9.16
CA GLU A 18 -22.05 -13.26 -9.96
C GLU A 18 -22.12 -11.80 -10.44
N ARG A 19 -21.80 -10.83 -9.57
CA ARG A 19 -21.76 -9.41 -9.94
C ARG A 19 -20.78 -9.13 -11.06
N LEU A 20 -19.55 -9.66 -10.98
CA LEU A 20 -18.57 -9.46 -12.05
C LEU A 20 -18.93 -10.18 -13.34
N ARG A 21 -19.50 -11.39 -13.28
CA ARG A 21 -19.97 -12.10 -14.49
C ARG A 21 -21.09 -11.37 -15.21
N GLY A 22 -21.96 -10.68 -14.47
CA GLY A 22 -23.09 -9.93 -15.03
C GLY A 22 -22.72 -8.54 -15.54
N ALA A 23 -21.59 -7.99 -15.13
CA ALA A 23 -21.23 -6.62 -15.43
C ALA A 23 -20.77 -6.45 -16.89
N ARG A 24 -21.17 -5.33 -17.50
CA ARG A 24 -20.82 -4.97 -18.86
C ARG A 24 -19.90 -3.75 -18.95
N ARG A 25 -20.08 -2.80 -18.05
CA ARG A 25 -19.27 -1.59 -17.99
C ARG A 25 -18.94 -1.25 -16.52
N VAL A 26 -17.75 -1.58 -16.10
CA VAL A 26 -17.29 -1.44 -14.70
C VAL A 26 -16.50 -0.17 -14.51
N LEU A 27 -16.81 0.56 -13.44
CA LEU A 27 -15.96 1.59 -12.86
C LEU A 27 -15.10 0.94 -11.78
N ALA A 28 -13.81 0.74 -12.04
CA ALA A 28 -12.86 0.12 -11.10
C ALA A 28 -12.02 1.21 -10.44
N VAL A 29 -12.10 1.34 -9.11
CA VAL A 29 -11.51 2.46 -8.38
C VAL A 29 -10.49 1.99 -7.37
N SER A 30 -9.32 2.64 -7.38
CA SER A 30 -8.24 2.52 -6.40
C SER A 30 -8.37 3.55 -5.29
N HIS A 31 -7.71 3.32 -4.15
CA HIS A 31 -7.58 4.35 -3.11
C HIS A 31 -6.64 5.50 -3.52
N GLU A 32 -6.78 6.65 -2.85
CA GLU A 32 -5.85 7.78 -2.95
C GLU A 32 -4.43 7.39 -2.48
N ASN A 33 -3.41 8.09 -2.97
CA ASN A 33 -2.00 7.73 -2.73
C ASN A 33 -1.71 6.26 -3.08
N PRO A 34 -1.96 5.85 -4.34
CA PRO A 34 -2.02 4.45 -4.71
C PRO A 34 -0.68 3.75 -4.59
N ASP A 35 -0.71 2.54 -4.10
CA ASP A 35 0.43 1.62 -4.05
C ASP A 35 0.29 0.46 -5.06
N ALA A 36 1.18 -0.54 -4.98
CA ALA A 36 1.13 -1.66 -5.93
C ALA A 36 -0.03 -2.61 -5.67
N ASP A 37 -0.59 -2.68 -4.44
CA ASP A 37 -1.70 -3.57 -4.17
C ASP A 37 -3.00 -3.00 -4.74
N THR A 38 -3.34 -1.76 -4.42
CA THR A 38 -4.55 -1.15 -4.98
C THR A 38 -4.51 -1.04 -6.50
N LEU A 39 -3.34 -0.67 -7.10
CA LEU A 39 -3.17 -0.60 -8.55
C LEU A 39 -3.25 -1.99 -9.20
N GLY A 40 -2.57 -2.97 -8.62
CA GLY A 40 -2.55 -4.35 -9.09
C GLY A 40 -3.92 -5.00 -9.02
N ALA A 41 -4.64 -4.84 -7.91
CA ALA A 41 -6.00 -5.35 -7.72
C ALA A 41 -6.98 -4.70 -8.70
N THR A 42 -6.94 -3.38 -8.86
CA THR A 42 -7.79 -2.66 -9.83
C THR A 42 -7.51 -3.09 -11.27
N LEU A 43 -6.24 -3.18 -11.70
CA LEU A 43 -5.87 -3.73 -13.01
C LEU A 43 -6.31 -5.19 -13.15
N GLY A 44 -6.21 -5.98 -12.09
CA GLY A 44 -6.72 -7.33 -12.03
C GLY A 44 -8.21 -7.39 -12.35
N VAL A 45 -9.02 -6.61 -11.64
CA VAL A 45 -10.48 -6.51 -11.90
C VAL A 45 -10.76 -6.07 -13.33
N VAL A 46 -10.06 -5.04 -13.83
CA VAL A 46 -10.21 -4.58 -15.23
C VAL A 46 -10.00 -5.72 -16.23
N ARG A 47 -8.91 -6.47 -16.08
CA ARG A 47 -8.59 -7.59 -16.96
C ARG A 47 -9.58 -8.73 -16.86
N LEU A 48 -10.06 -9.04 -15.65
CA LEU A 48 -11.07 -10.07 -15.43
C LEU A 48 -12.37 -9.71 -16.15
N VAL A 49 -12.86 -8.48 -15.99
CA VAL A 49 -14.06 -7.99 -16.68
C VAL A 49 -13.89 -8.06 -18.20
N GLU A 50 -12.75 -7.65 -18.73
CA GLU A 50 -12.47 -7.71 -20.17
C GLU A 50 -12.42 -9.15 -20.70
N ARG A 51 -11.87 -10.09 -19.93
CA ARG A 51 -11.88 -11.53 -20.26
C ARG A 51 -13.28 -12.14 -20.25
N LEU A 52 -14.18 -11.59 -19.46
CA LEU A 52 -15.61 -11.98 -19.46
C LEU A 52 -16.42 -11.29 -20.54
N GLY A 53 -15.80 -10.45 -21.37
CA GLY A 53 -16.44 -9.76 -22.50
C GLY A 53 -17.04 -8.40 -22.15
N GLY A 54 -16.82 -7.90 -20.93
CA GLY A 54 -17.19 -6.56 -20.50
C GLY A 54 -16.11 -5.51 -20.84
N ARG A 55 -16.29 -4.31 -20.29
CA ARG A 55 -15.32 -3.22 -20.33
C ARG A 55 -15.15 -2.64 -18.93
N ALA A 56 -13.95 -2.19 -18.59
CA ALA A 56 -13.69 -1.56 -17.30
C ALA A 56 -12.72 -0.39 -17.44
N ASP A 57 -12.99 0.67 -16.70
CA ASP A 57 -12.16 1.85 -16.63
C ASP A 57 -11.50 1.93 -15.24
N PRO A 58 -10.17 1.88 -15.15
CA PRO A 58 -9.45 2.09 -13.90
C PRO A 58 -9.40 3.58 -13.59
N VAL A 59 -9.74 3.92 -12.34
CA VAL A 59 -9.73 5.30 -11.83
C VAL A 59 -9.00 5.36 -10.49
N CYS A 60 -8.16 6.38 -10.34
CA CYS A 60 -7.53 6.77 -9.11
C CYS A 60 -7.53 8.28 -8.99
N THR A 61 -7.88 8.83 -7.82
CA THR A 61 -7.91 10.30 -7.63
C THR A 61 -6.52 10.93 -7.82
N ASP A 62 -5.47 10.21 -7.46
CA ASP A 62 -4.08 10.67 -7.59
C ASP A 62 -3.40 10.09 -8.83
N PRO A 63 -2.43 10.82 -9.40
CA PRO A 63 -1.58 10.28 -10.45
C PRO A 63 -0.81 9.04 -9.98
N VAL A 64 -0.71 8.06 -10.84
CA VAL A 64 0.08 6.85 -10.53
C VAL A 64 1.55 7.21 -10.34
N PRO A 65 2.17 6.84 -9.21
CA PRO A 65 3.59 7.11 -8.98
C PRO A 65 4.49 6.43 -10.03
N PRO A 66 5.56 7.11 -10.49
CA PRO A 66 6.48 6.56 -11.50
C PRO A 66 7.09 5.20 -11.13
N LEU A 67 7.18 4.88 -9.84
CA LEU A 67 7.64 3.58 -9.33
C LEU A 67 6.84 2.42 -9.93
N TYR A 68 5.56 2.61 -10.20
CA TYR A 68 4.64 1.57 -10.70
C TYR A 68 4.47 1.57 -12.23
N ALA A 69 5.21 2.40 -12.96
CA ALA A 69 5.15 2.47 -14.43
C ALA A 69 5.47 1.14 -15.15
N PHE A 70 6.00 0.17 -14.43
CA PHE A 70 6.26 -1.16 -14.97
C PHE A 70 5.01 -2.07 -15.03
N LEU A 71 3.92 -1.70 -14.35
CA LEU A 71 2.66 -2.43 -14.39
C LEU A 71 1.96 -2.16 -15.73
N VAL A 72 1.80 -3.18 -16.54
CA VAL A 72 1.17 -3.07 -17.85
C VAL A 72 -0.30 -2.69 -17.70
N GLY A 73 -0.72 -1.60 -18.31
CA GLY A 73 -2.06 -1.06 -18.22
C GLY A 73 -2.21 0.09 -17.21
N VAL A 74 -1.14 0.40 -16.46
CA VAL A 74 -1.15 1.50 -15.48
C VAL A 74 -1.37 2.87 -16.15
N GLU A 75 -0.99 3.00 -17.42
CA GLU A 75 -1.22 4.19 -18.25
C GLU A 75 -2.71 4.42 -18.57
N ARG A 76 -3.57 3.45 -18.31
CA ARG A 76 -5.02 3.54 -18.47
C ARG A 76 -5.73 4.25 -17.33
N PHE A 77 -5.07 4.37 -16.17
CA PHE A 77 -5.66 5.05 -15.03
C PHE A 77 -5.99 6.51 -15.34
N ARG A 78 -7.19 6.91 -15.00
CA ARG A 78 -7.69 8.28 -15.12
C ARG A 78 -7.96 8.84 -13.72
N THR A 79 -7.88 10.14 -13.59
CA THR A 79 -8.25 10.81 -12.34
C THR A 79 -9.74 11.05 -12.20
N ASP A 80 -10.48 10.90 -13.30
CA ASP A 80 -11.94 11.00 -13.36
C ASP A 80 -12.53 9.91 -14.23
N PRO A 81 -13.71 9.37 -13.90
CA PRO A 81 -14.47 8.47 -14.72
C PRO A 81 -14.84 9.11 -16.08
N ASP A 82 -15.14 8.27 -17.07
CA ASP A 82 -15.66 8.73 -18.36
C ASP A 82 -17.10 9.22 -18.17
N PRO A 83 -17.39 10.53 -18.40
CA PRO A 83 -18.72 11.08 -18.18
C PRO A 83 -19.79 10.50 -19.11
N ASP A 84 -19.39 9.96 -20.27
CA ASP A 84 -20.29 9.40 -21.28
C ASP A 84 -20.48 7.88 -21.10
N ALA A 85 -19.77 7.25 -20.17
CA ALA A 85 -19.89 5.83 -19.93
C ALA A 85 -21.12 5.46 -19.11
N ALA A 86 -21.88 4.49 -19.59
CA ALA A 86 -23.00 3.89 -18.87
C ALA A 86 -22.48 2.76 -17.95
N TYR A 87 -21.88 3.12 -16.82
CA TYR A 87 -21.43 2.14 -15.83
C TYR A 87 -22.61 1.40 -15.21
N ASP A 88 -22.46 0.09 -15.03
CA ASP A 88 -23.47 -0.79 -14.40
C ASP A 88 -22.97 -1.45 -13.12
N LEU A 89 -21.66 -1.31 -12.80
CA LEU A 89 -21.05 -1.78 -11.58
C LEU A 89 -19.90 -0.87 -11.16
N LEU A 90 -19.82 -0.58 -9.84
CA LEU A 90 -18.65 0.02 -9.19
C LEU A 90 -17.87 -1.05 -8.43
N VAL A 91 -16.56 -1.13 -8.64
CA VAL A 91 -15.68 -2.02 -7.87
C VAL A 91 -14.64 -1.16 -7.16
N LEU A 92 -14.60 -1.25 -5.84
CA LEU A 92 -13.58 -0.65 -4.99
C LEU A 92 -12.56 -1.72 -4.61
N SER A 93 -11.31 -1.50 -4.98
CA SER A 93 -10.22 -2.44 -4.69
C SER A 93 -9.26 -1.84 -3.68
N ASP A 94 -9.06 -2.52 -2.56
CA ASP A 94 -8.10 -2.12 -1.53
C ASP A 94 -8.42 -0.77 -0.87
N CYS A 95 -9.71 -0.47 -0.73
CA CYS A 95 -10.20 0.76 -0.16
C CYS A 95 -10.84 0.48 1.21
N ALA A 96 -10.07 0.65 2.28
CA ALA A 96 -10.49 0.39 3.66
C ALA A 96 -11.79 1.11 4.07
N THR A 97 -12.08 2.24 3.46
CA THR A 97 -13.34 2.98 3.62
C THR A 97 -13.67 3.70 2.31
N PRO A 98 -14.95 4.04 2.03
CA PRO A 98 -15.32 4.81 0.84
C PRO A 98 -14.60 6.15 0.71
N ASP A 99 -14.23 6.77 1.83
CA ASP A 99 -13.49 8.03 1.83
C ASP A 99 -12.07 7.89 1.28
N ARG A 100 -11.49 6.67 1.34
CA ARG A 100 -10.16 6.38 0.81
C ARG A 100 -10.06 6.47 -0.71
N VAL A 101 -11.17 6.53 -1.43
CA VAL A 101 -11.14 6.82 -2.88
C VAL A 101 -10.79 8.29 -3.19
N GLY A 102 -10.78 9.15 -2.17
CA GLY A 102 -10.40 10.56 -2.25
C GLY A 102 -11.40 11.40 -3.04
N GLU A 103 -10.90 12.48 -3.66
CA GLU A 103 -11.71 13.50 -4.34
C GLU A 103 -12.60 12.97 -5.45
N VAL A 104 -12.25 11.86 -6.11
CA VAL A 104 -13.09 11.27 -7.16
C VAL A 104 -14.44 10.80 -6.59
N GLY A 105 -14.46 10.25 -5.39
CA GLY A 105 -15.69 9.86 -4.71
C GLY A 105 -16.59 11.05 -4.39
N VAL A 106 -15.99 12.17 -4.01
CA VAL A 106 -16.70 13.42 -3.71
C VAL A 106 -17.28 14.04 -5.00
N ARG A 107 -16.44 14.19 -6.03
CA ARG A 107 -16.85 14.81 -7.31
C ARG A 107 -17.92 14.01 -8.06
N HIS A 108 -17.88 12.68 -7.95
CA HIS A 108 -18.77 11.77 -8.67
C HIS A 108 -19.73 11.00 -7.75
N ARG A 109 -20.08 11.59 -6.60
CA ARG A 109 -20.92 10.99 -5.57
C ARG A 109 -22.18 10.32 -6.11
N THR A 110 -22.79 10.90 -7.14
CA THR A 110 -24.01 10.33 -7.76
C THR A 110 -23.80 8.91 -8.29
N TRP A 111 -22.64 8.59 -8.84
CA TRP A 111 -22.32 7.23 -9.29
C TRP A 111 -22.02 6.31 -8.11
N PHE A 112 -21.25 6.81 -7.14
CA PHE A 112 -20.91 6.04 -5.94
C PHE A 112 -22.14 5.68 -5.11
N ASP A 113 -23.19 6.54 -5.11
CA ASP A 113 -24.42 6.31 -4.38
C ASP A 113 -25.44 5.43 -5.15
N ARG A 114 -25.37 5.36 -6.49
CA ARG A 114 -26.39 4.72 -7.33
C ARG A 114 -25.97 3.38 -7.95
N LEU A 115 -24.68 3.22 -8.23
CA LEU A 115 -24.21 1.99 -8.85
C LEU A 115 -24.24 0.82 -7.86
N PRO A 116 -24.69 -0.36 -8.29
CA PRO A 116 -24.37 -1.59 -7.55
C PRO A 116 -22.88 -1.62 -7.26
N ARG A 117 -22.51 -2.02 -6.04
CA ARG A 117 -21.11 -1.94 -5.59
C ARG A 117 -20.58 -3.30 -5.17
N VAL A 118 -19.32 -3.53 -5.48
CA VAL A 118 -18.48 -4.60 -4.94
C VAL A 118 -17.28 -3.94 -4.26
N VAL A 119 -16.97 -4.35 -3.04
CA VAL A 119 -15.74 -4.00 -2.35
C VAL A 119 -14.90 -5.25 -2.21
N ILE A 120 -13.61 -5.19 -2.58
CA ILE A 120 -12.64 -6.26 -2.38
C ILE A 120 -11.49 -5.65 -1.58
N ASP A 121 -11.32 -6.08 -0.32
CA ASP A 121 -10.36 -5.44 0.58
C ASP A 121 -9.89 -6.38 1.69
N HIS A 122 -8.65 -6.22 2.11
CA HIS A 122 -8.05 -7.01 3.18
C HIS A 122 -7.84 -6.22 4.49
N HIS A 123 -8.23 -4.95 4.55
CA HIS A 123 -8.05 -4.15 5.75
C HIS A 123 -9.06 -4.50 6.84
N ALA A 124 -8.57 -4.83 8.04
CA ALA A 124 -9.42 -5.16 9.21
C ALA A 124 -10.25 -3.96 9.72
N SER A 125 -9.89 -2.74 9.32
CA SER A 125 -10.62 -1.52 9.67
C SER A 125 -11.81 -1.24 8.77
N ASN A 126 -12.00 -2.04 7.70
CA ASN A 126 -13.10 -1.85 6.78
C ASN A 126 -14.42 -2.33 7.40
N GLU A 127 -15.46 -1.51 7.26
CA GLU A 127 -16.82 -1.88 7.61
C GLU A 127 -17.63 -2.16 6.34
N PRO A 128 -18.43 -3.27 6.30
CA PRO A 128 -19.25 -3.59 5.16
C PRO A 128 -20.23 -2.42 4.85
N VAL A 129 -20.17 -1.89 3.63
CA VAL A 129 -21.02 -0.76 3.18
C VAL A 129 -21.59 -0.98 1.79
N GLY A 130 -21.21 -2.06 1.11
CA GLY A 130 -21.62 -2.42 -0.24
C GLY A 130 -22.65 -3.55 -0.28
N ASP A 131 -23.27 -3.73 -1.46
CA ASP A 131 -24.20 -4.84 -1.73
C ASP A 131 -23.47 -6.19 -1.79
N ALA A 132 -22.18 -6.17 -2.11
CA ALA A 132 -21.33 -7.34 -2.22
C ALA A 132 -19.92 -6.98 -1.73
N ASP A 133 -19.73 -6.97 -0.42
CA ASP A 133 -18.46 -6.69 0.20
C ASP A 133 -17.75 -8.00 0.50
N TRP A 134 -16.51 -8.10 0.00
CA TRP A 134 -15.59 -9.16 0.35
C TRP A 134 -14.42 -8.56 1.10
N ILE A 135 -14.52 -8.60 2.43
CA ILE A 135 -13.51 -8.09 3.35
C ILE A 135 -12.86 -9.29 4.05
N GLU A 136 -11.56 -9.49 3.80
CA GLU A 136 -10.82 -10.67 4.25
C GLU A 136 -9.51 -10.27 4.96
N PRO A 137 -9.56 -9.92 6.24
CA PRO A 137 -8.39 -9.45 6.99
C PRO A 137 -7.24 -10.47 7.12
N HIS A 138 -7.49 -11.74 6.79
CA HIS A 138 -6.46 -12.77 6.77
C HIS A 138 -5.77 -12.93 5.40
N ALA A 139 -6.22 -12.20 4.37
CA ALA A 139 -5.50 -12.10 3.13
C ALA A 139 -4.27 -11.20 3.30
N ALA A 140 -3.16 -11.58 2.70
CA ALA A 140 -1.94 -10.79 2.78
C ALA A 140 -2.00 -9.50 1.96
N ALA A 141 -2.86 -9.47 0.94
CA ALA A 141 -3.04 -8.40 -0.02
C ALA A 141 -4.39 -8.54 -0.73
N THR A 142 -4.98 -7.46 -1.18
CA THR A 142 -6.17 -7.49 -2.05
C THR A 142 -5.88 -8.23 -3.37
N CYS A 143 -4.66 -8.14 -3.88
CA CYS A 143 -4.21 -8.90 -5.05
C CYS A 143 -4.25 -10.43 -4.84
N GLU A 144 -4.03 -10.92 -3.62
CA GLU A 144 -4.23 -12.34 -3.29
C GLU A 144 -5.68 -12.74 -3.51
N MET A 145 -6.62 -11.91 -3.03
CA MET A 145 -8.06 -12.13 -3.18
C MET A 145 -8.48 -12.11 -4.65
N VAL A 146 -8.06 -11.11 -5.43
CA VAL A 146 -8.37 -11.00 -6.87
C VAL A 146 -7.80 -12.19 -7.65
N THR A 147 -6.68 -12.78 -7.20
CA THR A 147 -6.16 -14.01 -7.82
C THR A 147 -7.11 -15.19 -7.63
N LEU A 148 -7.65 -15.40 -6.43
CA LEU A 148 -8.65 -16.43 -6.18
C LEU A 148 -9.95 -16.18 -6.96
N LEU A 149 -10.37 -14.91 -7.03
CA LEU A 149 -11.52 -14.49 -7.83
C LEU A 149 -11.34 -14.84 -9.32
N ALA A 150 -10.14 -14.65 -9.89
CA ALA A 150 -9.84 -15.05 -11.26
C ALA A 150 -10.10 -16.55 -11.50
N VAL A 151 -9.70 -17.38 -10.56
CA VAL A 151 -9.94 -18.85 -10.62
C VAL A 151 -11.43 -19.15 -10.55
N CYS A 152 -12.19 -18.55 -9.61
CA CYS A 152 -13.64 -18.73 -9.48
C CYS A 152 -14.41 -18.24 -10.74
N LEU A 153 -13.92 -17.22 -11.40
CA LEU A 153 -14.47 -16.73 -12.67
C LEU A 153 -14.14 -17.63 -13.86
N GLY A 154 -13.26 -18.61 -13.68
CA GLY A 154 -12.79 -19.50 -14.75
C GLY A 154 -11.81 -18.81 -15.71
N VAL A 155 -11.14 -17.75 -15.28
CA VAL A 155 -10.12 -17.05 -16.08
C VAL A 155 -8.75 -17.68 -15.78
N PRO A 156 -8.12 -18.37 -16.76
CA PRO A 156 -6.82 -18.99 -16.55
C PRO A 156 -5.74 -17.90 -16.32
N LEU A 157 -5.04 -17.93 -15.19
CA LEU A 157 -3.98 -16.97 -14.88
C LEU A 157 -2.89 -16.94 -15.97
N ALA A 158 -2.52 -18.09 -16.50
CA ALA A 158 -1.52 -18.22 -17.57
C ALA A 158 -1.96 -17.61 -18.90
N SER A 159 -3.23 -17.26 -19.08
CA SER A 159 -3.71 -16.62 -20.30
C SER A 159 -3.34 -15.14 -20.40
N ASP A 160 -2.87 -14.54 -19.30
CA ASP A 160 -2.46 -13.14 -19.24
C ASP A 160 -1.30 -12.92 -18.26
N PRO A 161 -0.04 -13.02 -18.73
CA PRO A 161 1.12 -12.75 -17.88
C PRO A 161 1.12 -11.35 -17.25
N SER A 162 0.45 -10.37 -17.85
CA SER A 162 0.34 -9.01 -17.30
C SER A 162 -0.63 -8.95 -16.11
N LEU A 163 -1.70 -9.76 -16.15
CA LEU A 163 -2.57 -9.97 -14.99
C LEU A 163 -1.77 -10.59 -13.83
N ALA A 164 -1.06 -11.68 -14.13
CA ALA A 164 -0.24 -12.35 -13.11
C ALA A 164 0.83 -11.42 -12.51
N ALA A 165 1.47 -10.59 -13.34
CA ALA A 165 2.47 -9.63 -12.89
C ALA A 165 1.88 -8.52 -12.01
N ALA A 166 0.70 -7.98 -12.37
CA ALA A 166 0.03 -6.94 -11.59
C ALA A 166 -0.38 -7.46 -10.21
N LEU A 167 -1.00 -8.66 -10.14
CA LEU A 167 -1.41 -9.28 -8.89
C LEU A 167 -0.21 -9.66 -8.02
N MET A 168 0.88 -10.17 -8.62
CA MET A 168 2.12 -10.44 -7.89
C MET A 168 2.73 -9.18 -7.30
N ALA A 169 2.63 -8.03 -7.98
CA ALA A 169 3.21 -6.79 -7.48
C ALA A 169 2.55 -6.32 -6.17
N GLY A 170 1.23 -6.43 -6.04
CA GLY A 170 0.52 -6.14 -4.80
C GLY A 170 0.94 -7.07 -3.68
N ILE A 171 0.93 -8.39 -3.92
CA ILE A 171 1.37 -9.37 -2.91
C ILE A 171 2.82 -9.08 -2.44
N VAL A 172 3.72 -8.77 -3.36
CA VAL A 172 5.12 -8.44 -3.05
C VAL A 172 5.20 -7.15 -2.21
N MET A 173 4.37 -6.14 -2.53
CA MET A 173 4.32 -4.89 -1.79
C MET A 173 3.90 -5.12 -0.34
N ASP A 174 2.76 -5.73 -0.11
CA ASP A 174 2.16 -5.87 1.21
C ASP A 174 2.85 -6.87 2.12
N THR A 175 3.54 -7.83 1.51
CA THR A 175 4.35 -8.81 2.26
C THR A 175 5.82 -8.44 2.37
N ALA A 176 6.26 -7.31 1.82
CA ALA A 176 7.69 -6.96 1.67
C ALA A 176 8.51 -8.12 1.09
N THR A 177 8.03 -8.70 0.00
CA THR A 177 8.61 -9.93 -0.59
C THR A 177 8.59 -11.10 0.41
N PHE A 178 7.43 -11.36 1.01
CA PHE A 178 7.17 -12.44 1.99
C PHE A 178 7.94 -12.33 3.30
N ALA A 179 8.44 -11.14 3.64
CA ALA A 179 9.16 -10.89 4.90
C ALA A 179 8.22 -10.48 6.04
N HIS A 180 7.01 -10.05 5.74
CA HIS A 180 6.03 -9.68 6.76
C HIS A 180 5.26 -10.90 7.29
N PRO A 181 4.77 -10.85 8.55
CA PRO A 181 4.09 -11.98 9.19
C PRO A 181 2.70 -12.29 8.60
N ASN A 182 2.15 -11.44 7.74
CA ASN A 182 0.91 -11.68 6.99
C ASN A 182 1.09 -12.67 5.82
N ALA A 183 2.34 -13.01 5.43
CA ALA A 183 2.60 -14.05 4.44
C ALA A 183 2.23 -15.44 4.98
N THR A 184 1.13 -15.98 4.49
CA THR A 184 0.53 -17.26 4.93
C THR A 184 0.82 -18.40 3.92
N PRO A 185 0.54 -19.68 4.25
CA PRO A 185 0.58 -20.75 3.26
C PRO A 185 -0.30 -20.49 2.03
N ARG A 186 -1.47 -19.83 2.19
CA ARG A 186 -2.34 -19.41 1.08
C ARG A 186 -1.63 -18.38 0.20
N THR A 187 -1.01 -17.37 0.80
CA THR A 187 -0.23 -16.34 0.08
C THR A 187 0.87 -16.97 -0.77
N LEU A 188 1.60 -17.95 -0.21
CA LEU A 188 2.68 -18.63 -0.93
C LEU A 188 2.13 -19.52 -2.07
N ALA A 189 1.01 -20.21 -1.87
CA ALA A 189 0.36 -21.01 -2.91
C ALA A 189 -0.15 -20.14 -4.06
N VAL A 190 -0.83 -19.03 -3.74
CA VAL A 190 -1.30 -18.04 -4.73
C VAL A 190 -0.12 -17.45 -5.50
N SER A 191 0.94 -17.08 -4.80
CA SER A 191 2.15 -16.52 -5.44
C SER A 191 2.84 -17.55 -6.35
N ALA A 192 2.89 -18.82 -5.94
CA ALA A 192 3.43 -19.89 -6.78
C ALA A 192 2.62 -20.05 -8.08
N ALA A 193 1.28 -20.01 -8.00
CA ALA A 193 0.41 -20.06 -9.18
C ALA A 193 0.63 -18.84 -10.11
N LEU A 194 0.84 -17.64 -9.55
CA LEU A 194 1.15 -16.45 -10.33
C LEU A 194 2.53 -16.55 -11.02
N VAL A 195 3.53 -17.14 -10.35
CA VAL A 195 4.85 -17.40 -10.96
C VAL A 195 4.72 -18.43 -12.08
N GLU A 196 3.96 -19.52 -11.91
CA GLU A 196 3.66 -20.47 -13.00
C GLU A 196 2.96 -19.79 -14.18
N ALA A 197 2.11 -18.80 -13.89
CA ALA A 197 1.43 -17.98 -14.91
C ALA A 197 2.34 -16.94 -15.59
N GLY A 198 3.61 -16.86 -15.20
CA GLY A 198 4.61 -15.99 -15.82
C GLY A 198 4.87 -14.68 -15.09
N ALA A 199 4.37 -14.49 -13.86
CA ALA A 199 4.71 -13.30 -13.07
C ALA A 199 6.22 -13.24 -12.77
N PRO A 200 6.92 -12.16 -13.13
CA PRO A 200 8.36 -12.05 -12.97
C PRO A 200 8.71 -11.60 -11.53
N LEU A 201 8.46 -12.46 -10.53
CA LEU A 201 8.62 -12.16 -9.10
C LEU A 201 9.95 -11.47 -8.77
N SER A 202 11.07 -11.99 -9.29
CA SER A 202 12.39 -11.43 -9.01
C SER A 202 12.55 -9.99 -9.54
N ASP A 203 12.02 -9.70 -10.74
CA ASP A 203 12.06 -8.35 -11.32
C ASP A 203 11.15 -7.39 -10.57
N ILE A 204 9.95 -7.83 -10.19
CA ILE A 204 9.00 -7.05 -9.38
C ILE A 204 9.63 -6.68 -8.03
N SER A 205 10.16 -7.66 -7.28
CA SER A 205 10.81 -7.43 -5.99
C SER A 205 12.01 -6.48 -6.12
N ARG A 206 12.80 -6.63 -7.19
CA ARG A 206 13.93 -5.73 -7.46
C ARG A 206 13.45 -4.31 -7.72
N ARG A 207 12.40 -4.11 -8.52
CA ARG A 207 11.87 -2.77 -8.85
C ARG A 207 11.30 -2.08 -7.62
N LEU A 208 10.52 -2.79 -6.81
CA LEU A 208 9.88 -2.21 -5.63
C LEU A 208 10.88 -1.92 -4.50
N TYR A 209 11.84 -2.81 -4.25
CA TYR A 209 12.65 -2.74 -3.03
C TYR A 209 14.15 -2.60 -3.24
N ARG A 210 14.68 -2.97 -4.42
CA ARG A 210 16.13 -3.11 -4.65
C ARG A 210 16.66 -2.31 -5.82
N SER A 211 15.89 -1.34 -6.33
CA SER A 211 16.29 -0.49 -7.43
C SER A 211 16.02 0.96 -7.06
N LYS A 212 17.09 1.66 -6.68
CA LYS A 212 17.04 3.07 -6.35
C LYS A 212 18.06 3.83 -7.19
N PRO A 213 17.75 5.04 -7.65
CA PRO A 213 18.71 5.93 -8.32
C PRO A 213 19.93 6.20 -7.43
N ALA A 214 21.10 6.40 -8.03
CA ALA A 214 22.32 6.61 -7.27
C ALA A 214 22.26 7.86 -6.37
N GLU A 215 21.59 8.93 -6.83
CA GLU A 215 21.33 10.13 -6.05
C GLU A 215 20.50 9.86 -4.80
N GLN A 216 19.49 8.98 -4.90
CA GLN A 216 18.69 8.55 -3.76
C GLN A 216 19.51 7.74 -2.75
N LEU A 217 20.39 6.86 -3.23
CA LEU A 217 21.32 6.12 -2.34
C LEU A 217 22.29 7.07 -1.63
N ARG A 218 22.78 8.14 -2.31
CA ARG A 218 23.59 9.17 -1.68
C ARG A 218 22.83 9.94 -0.61
N LEU A 219 21.54 10.26 -0.86
CA LEU A 219 20.66 10.89 0.13
C LEU A 219 20.55 9.98 1.36
N PHE A 220 20.27 8.69 1.16
CA PHE A 220 20.18 7.72 2.24
C PHE A 220 21.47 7.65 3.05
N GLY A 221 22.62 7.60 2.37
CA GLY A 221 23.93 7.61 3.04
C GLY A 221 24.14 8.81 3.93
N ARG A 222 23.76 10.03 3.48
CA ARG A 222 23.89 11.25 4.28
C ARG A 222 23.00 11.24 5.53
N VAL A 223 21.78 10.74 5.39
CA VAL A 223 20.83 10.64 6.52
C VAL A 223 21.28 9.55 7.50
N LEU A 224 21.71 8.39 7.00
CA LEU A 224 22.18 7.29 7.84
C LEU A 224 23.47 7.62 8.59
N ASP A 225 24.34 8.45 8.02
CA ASP A 225 25.58 8.93 8.68
C ASP A 225 25.29 9.75 9.95
N ARG A 226 24.07 10.33 10.05
CA ARG A 226 23.58 11.06 11.23
C ARG A 226 22.70 10.20 12.15
N LEU A 227 22.78 8.87 12.03
CA LEU A 227 22.05 7.99 12.93
C LEU A 227 22.50 8.18 14.37
N GLU A 228 21.57 8.51 15.23
CA GLU A 228 21.78 8.63 16.66
C GLU A 228 21.01 7.55 17.40
N SER A 229 21.59 7.05 18.50
CA SER A 229 21.01 6.00 19.34
C SER A 229 20.87 6.49 20.77
N TYR A 230 19.74 6.23 21.39
CA TYR A 230 19.41 6.61 22.76
C TYR A 230 18.95 5.39 23.54
N ASP A 231 19.13 5.43 24.87
CA ASP A 231 18.64 4.41 25.81
C ASP A 231 19.08 2.98 25.38
N GLU A 232 20.40 2.82 25.24
CA GLU A 232 21.04 1.54 24.83
C GLU A 232 20.57 1.06 23.42
N GLY A 233 20.20 1.99 22.54
CA GLY A 233 19.76 1.69 21.18
C GLY A 233 18.26 1.44 21.03
N ARG A 234 17.46 1.53 22.10
CA ARG A 234 16.01 1.33 22.07
C ARG A 234 15.28 2.41 21.27
N VAL A 235 15.80 3.62 21.23
CA VAL A 235 15.30 4.70 20.38
C VAL A 235 16.42 5.08 19.43
N VAL A 236 16.12 5.06 18.13
CA VAL A 236 17.02 5.54 17.07
C VAL A 236 16.39 6.69 16.32
N ALA A 237 17.20 7.65 15.93
CA ALA A 237 16.72 8.82 15.21
C ALA A 237 17.73 9.26 14.15
N SER A 238 17.24 9.90 13.11
CA SER A 238 18.07 10.63 12.18
C SER A 238 17.33 11.83 11.60
N THR A 239 18.05 12.66 10.85
CA THR A 239 17.57 13.94 10.33
C THR A 239 17.83 14.03 8.83
N LEU A 240 16.81 14.41 8.09
CA LEU A 240 16.86 14.81 6.69
C LEU A 240 16.73 16.34 6.62
N LEU A 241 17.75 17.00 6.10
CA LEU A 241 17.80 18.45 5.90
C LEU A 241 17.50 18.81 4.44
N ASP A 242 16.96 19.99 4.19
CA ASP A 242 16.78 20.51 2.83
C ASP A 242 18.14 20.62 2.09
N ALA A 243 19.23 20.88 2.83
CA ALA A 243 20.58 20.86 2.30
C ALA A 243 21.03 19.48 1.77
N ASP A 244 20.49 18.37 2.29
CA ASP A 244 20.79 17.03 1.79
C ASP A 244 20.11 16.78 0.45
N LEU A 245 18.86 17.20 0.31
CA LEU A 245 18.13 17.14 -0.96
C LEU A 245 18.86 17.94 -2.04
N ALA A 246 19.24 19.17 -1.71
CA ALA A 246 20.00 20.04 -2.64
C ALA A 246 21.36 19.43 -3.02
N ALA A 247 22.12 18.89 -2.04
CA ALA A 247 23.44 18.32 -2.27
C ALA A 247 23.43 17.03 -3.10
N THR A 248 22.29 16.31 -3.10
CA THR A 248 22.14 15.05 -3.86
C THR A 248 21.34 15.22 -5.15
N GLY A 249 20.76 16.41 -5.38
CA GLY A 249 19.87 16.66 -6.53
C GLY A 249 18.55 15.86 -6.45
N THR A 250 18.12 15.53 -5.23
CA THR A 250 16.90 14.75 -4.99
C THR A 250 15.74 15.64 -4.55
N GLN A 251 14.53 15.09 -4.59
CA GLN A 251 13.30 15.74 -4.16
C GLN A 251 12.73 15.03 -2.91
N PRO A 252 11.86 15.69 -2.11
CA PRO A 252 11.29 15.12 -0.89
C PRO A 252 10.70 13.71 -1.03
N PRO A 253 9.97 13.34 -2.11
CA PRO A 253 9.47 11.97 -2.28
C PRO A 253 10.57 10.90 -2.33
N GLN A 254 11.78 11.26 -2.77
CA GLN A 254 12.91 10.32 -2.82
C GLN A 254 13.49 9.99 -1.43
N SER A 255 12.99 10.60 -0.36
CA SER A 255 13.30 10.22 1.03
C SER A 255 12.52 9.00 1.53
N GLU A 256 11.58 8.51 0.74
CA GLU A 256 10.80 7.31 1.07
C GLU A 256 11.69 6.08 1.27
N GLY A 257 11.39 5.30 2.33
CA GLY A 257 12.16 4.12 2.70
C GLY A 257 13.33 4.38 3.65
N ILE A 258 13.73 5.64 3.92
CA ILE A 258 14.80 5.93 4.91
C ILE A 258 14.36 5.51 6.31
N ILE A 259 13.12 5.84 6.71
CA ILE A 259 12.61 5.48 8.04
C ILE A 259 12.58 3.96 8.25
N ASP A 260 12.30 3.20 7.20
CA ASP A 260 12.25 1.75 7.26
C ASP A 260 13.65 1.13 7.41
N LEU A 261 14.70 1.81 6.90
CA LEU A 261 16.09 1.44 7.20
C LEU A 261 16.47 1.75 8.65
N LEU A 262 16.06 2.89 9.20
CA LEU A 262 16.29 3.20 10.62
C LEU A 262 15.62 2.16 11.53
N ALA A 263 14.42 1.73 11.19
CA ALA A 263 13.66 0.73 11.93
C ALA A 263 14.27 -0.68 11.90
N GLN A 264 15.25 -0.94 11.01
CA GLN A 264 16.00 -2.20 10.97
C GLN A 264 17.08 -2.30 12.04
N ALA A 265 17.36 -1.23 12.79
CA ALA A 265 18.29 -1.31 13.90
C ALA A 265 17.82 -2.38 14.91
N GLU A 266 18.70 -3.33 15.22
CA GLU A 266 18.34 -4.60 15.88
C GLU A 266 17.62 -4.38 17.22
N VAL A 267 18.10 -3.44 18.04
CA VAL A 267 17.59 -3.17 19.39
C VAL A 267 16.47 -2.12 19.37
N ALA A 268 16.34 -1.34 18.29
CA ALA A 268 15.42 -0.22 18.24
C ALA A 268 13.95 -0.66 18.41
N GLU A 269 13.28 -0.12 19.39
CA GLU A 269 11.83 -0.25 19.60
C GLU A 269 11.08 0.90 18.94
N VAL A 270 11.73 2.07 18.83
CA VAL A 270 11.22 3.27 18.18
C VAL A 270 12.28 3.83 17.22
N ALA A 271 11.92 4.02 15.97
CA ALA A 271 12.74 4.72 14.98
C ALA A 271 12.03 6.01 14.55
N ILE A 272 12.76 7.11 14.49
CA ILE A 272 12.23 8.44 14.15
C ILE A 272 13.08 9.07 13.05
N LEU A 273 12.43 9.51 11.98
CA LEU A 273 13.04 10.36 10.97
C LEU A 273 12.46 11.78 11.07
N PHE A 274 13.31 12.74 11.37
CA PHE A 274 12.99 14.16 11.33
C PHE A 274 13.28 14.71 9.94
N LYS A 275 12.31 15.39 9.33
CA LYS A 275 12.45 16.00 8.01
C LYS A 275 12.22 17.51 8.14
N GLU A 276 13.23 18.29 7.76
CA GLU A 276 13.13 19.74 7.69
C GLU A 276 12.04 20.15 6.68
N ALA A 277 11.21 21.11 7.04
CA ALA A 277 10.15 21.66 6.19
C ALA A 277 9.92 23.15 6.52
N GLY A 278 10.93 23.97 6.23
CA GLY A 278 10.94 25.38 6.60
C GLY A 278 10.91 25.58 8.12
N ASP A 279 9.93 26.33 8.62
CA ASP A 279 9.77 26.59 10.07
C ASP A 279 9.05 25.45 10.82
N THR A 280 8.76 24.36 10.14
CA THR A 280 8.12 23.17 10.71
C THR A 280 8.98 21.93 10.50
N THR A 281 8.69 20.87 11.25
CA THR A 281 9.38 19.58 11.11
C THR A 281 8.35 18.48 10.89
N ARG A 282 8.50 17.74 9.81
CA ARG A 282 7.72 16.52 9.61
C ARG A 282 8.44 15.35 10.27
N ILE A 283 7.71 14.56 11.05
CA ILE A 283 8.25 13.34 11.66
C ILE A 283 7.61 12.10 11.06
N SER A 284 8.41 11.08 10.86
CA SER A 284 7.96 9.73 10.55
C SER A 284 8.42 8.80 11.65
N VAL A 285 7.53 7.97 12.18
CA VAL A 285 7.79 7.06 13.29
C VAL A 285 7.52 5.63 12.85
N ARG A 286 8.40 4.71 13.23
CA ARG A 286 8.19 3.26 13.14
C ARG A 286 8.44 2.63 14.50
N THR A 287 7.66 1.60 14.83
CA THR A 287 7.82 0.86 16.10
C THR A 287 7.72 -0.65 15.88
N LYS A 288 8.31 -1.42 16.79
CA LYS A 288 8.27 -2.89 16.74
C LYS A 288 6.99 -3.45 17.40
N PRO A 289 6.52 -4.64 16.98
CA PRO A 289 5.38 -5.32 17.60
C PRO A 289 5.59 -5.55 19.11
N GLY A 290 4.53 -5.33 19.90
CA GLY A 290 4.58 -5.48 21.36
C GLY A 290 5.20 -4.30 22.12
N GLY A 291 5.71 -3.29 21.39
CA GLY A 291 6.33 -2.09 21.96
C GLY A 291 5.40 -0.86 21.92
N VAL A 292 6.01 0.30 21.78
CA VAL A 292 5.35 1.61 21.72
C VAL A 292 4.34 1.66 20.58
N ASP A 293 3.16 2.23 20.82
CA ASP A 293 2.21 2.57 19.75
C ASP A 293 2.62 3.92 19.13
N ALA A 294 2.94 3.89 17.83
CA ALA A 294 3.40 5.07 17.10
C ALA A 294 2.33 6.18 17.04
N THR A 295 1.04 5.82 17.05
CA THR A 295 -0.06 6.80 17.00
C THR A 295 -0.18 7.58 18.31
N VAL A 296 0.11 6.95 19.45
CA VAL A 296 0.14 7.62 20.76
C VAL A 296 1.25 8.66 20.79
N LEU A 297 2.44 8.32 20.29
CA LEU A 297 3.55 9.27 20.23
C LEU A 297 3.26 10.43 19.27
N THR A 298 2.82 10.15 18.04
CA THR A 298 2.56 11.19 17.04
C THR A 298 1.33 12.03 17.37
N GLY A 299 0.34 11.44 18.07
CA GLY A 299 -0.86 12.13 18.54
C GLY A 299 -0.56 13.29 19.50
N LEU A 300 0.54 13.21 20.29
CA LEU A 300 1.00 14.32 21.15
C LEU A 300 1.38 15.57 20.33
N PHE A 301 1.66 15.40 19.04
CA PHE A 301 2.05 16.44 18.11
C PHE A 301 1.01 16.68 17.00
N GLY A 302 -0.24 16.27 17.23
CA GLY A 302 -1.33 16.45 16.27
C GLY A 302 -1.27 15.56 15.03
N GLY A 303 -0.51 14.46 15.13
CA GLY A 303 -0.35 13.48 14.07
C GLY A 303 -1.23 12.25 14.22
N GLY A 304 -1.01 11.25 13.37
CA GLY A 304 -1.76 10.01 13.34
C GLY A 304 -1.12 8.97 12.43
N GLY A 305 -1.83 7.90 12.17
CA GLY A 305 -1.39 6.78 11.34
C GLY A 305 -1.82 5.43 11.92
N HIS A 306 -0.95 4.45 11.83
CA HIS A 306 -1.15 3.11 12.38
C HIS A 306 -0.25 2.87 13.60
N ALA A 307 -0.60 1.89 14.42
CA ALA A 307 0.14 1.56 15.65
C ALA A 307 1.65 1.34 15.43
N ARG A 308 2.08 0.93 14.21
CA ARG A 308 3.49 0.66 13.86
C ARG A 308 4.11 1.69 12.92
N ALA A 309 3.31 2.54 12.30
CA ALA A 309 3.74 3.50 11.30
C ALA A 309 2.87 4.76 11.38
N ALA A 310 3.40 5.82 11.92
CA ALA A 310 2.68 7.07 12.10
C ALA A 310 3.56 8.28 11.79
N GLY A 311 2.94 9.44 11.62
CA GLY A 311 3.64 10.69 11.34
C GLY A 311 2.92 11.90 11.91
N ALA A 312 3.64 13.00 12.03
CA ALA A 312 3.10 14.31 12.42
C ALA A 312 3.85 15.45 11.73
N THR A 313 3.24 16.62 11.71
CA THR A 313 3.92 17.88 11.41
C THR A 313 4.01 18.70 12.69
N VAL A 314 5.21 18.82 13.23
CA VAL A 314 5.48 19.56 14.45
C VAL A 314 5.70 21.04 14.08
N PRO A 315 4.95 22.00 14.64
CA PRO A 315 5.06 23.42 14.31
C PRO A 315 6.26 24.08 15.01
N LEU A 316 7.44 23.48 14.86
CA LEU A 316 8.72 23.91 15.43
C LEU A 316 9.85 23.68 14.44
N PRO A 317 10.90 24.52 14.45
CA PRO A 317 12.15 24.25 13.74
C PRO A 317 12.78 22.92 14.19
N ILE A 318 13.59 22.34 13.33
CA ILE A 318 14.03 20.95 13.45
C ILE A 318 14.73 20.62 14.78
N ASP A 319 15.58 21.48 15.31
CA ASP A 319 16.30 21.23 16.55
C ASP A 319 15.33 21.17 17.76
N GLN A 320 14.38 22.12 17.82
CA GLN A 320 13.39 22.17 18.90
C GLN A 320 12.39 21.00 18.79
N ALA A 321 11.99 20.65 17.59
CA ALA A 321 11.12 19.50 17.34
C ALA A 321 11.80 18.19 17.75
N ARG A 322 13.10 18.03 17.45
CA ARG A 322 13.89 16.87 17.86
C ARG A 322 13.90 16.71 19.39
N ASP A 323 14.25 17.77 20.11
CA ASP A 323 14.32 17.72 21.56
C ASP A 323 12.98 17.33 22.17
N ALA A 324 11.88 17.91 21.70
CA ALA A 324 10.54 17.64 22.20
C ALA A 324 10.10 16.20 21.90
N VAL A 325 10.25 15.75 20.64
CA VAL A 325 9.80 14.41 20.21
C VAL A 325 10.66 13.30 20.84
N LEU A 326 11.98 13.49 20.90
CA LEU A 326 12.89 12.51 21.53
C LEU A 326 12.60 12.35 23.02
N ALA A 327 12.29 13.44 23.73
CA ALA A 327 11.91 13.36 25.14
C ALA A 327 10.69 12.45 25.35
N GLU A 328 9.65 12.59 24.52
CA GLU A 328 8.44 11.77 24.63
C GLU A 328 8.66 10.34 24.13
N ALA A 329 9.41 10.14 23.05
CA ALA A 329 9.74 8.81 22.54
C ALA A 329 10.53 7.97 23.57
N ARG A 330 11.49 8.58 24.26
CA ARG A 330 12.29 7.92 25.29
C ARG A 330 11.44 7.56 26.51
N LYS A 331 10.52 8.44 26.94
CA LYS A 331 9.54 8.13 27.98
C LYS A 331 8.66 6.95 27.60
N ALA A 332 8.14 6.96 26.37
CA ALA A 332 7.28 5.89 25.87
C ALA A 332 8.04 4.55 25.81
N ALA A 333 9.28 4.56 25.30
CA ALA A 333 10.12 3.36 25.26
C ALA A 333 10.45 2.84 26.68
N ALA A 334 10.69 3.74 27.66
CA ALA A 334 10.94 3.34 29.03
C ALA A 334 9.71 2.74 29.72
N ALA A 335 8.48 3.12 29.32
CA ALA A 335 7.23 2.62 29.88
C ALA A 335 6.88 1.19 29.41
N VAL A 336 7.46 0.73 28.30
CA VAL A 336 7.29 -0.65 27.81
C VAL A 336 8.14 -1.56 28.68
N THR A 337 7.50 -2.25 29.60
CA THR A 337 8.15 -3.27 30.45
C THR A 337 8.48 -4.50 29.57
N ARG A 338 9.72 -4.99 29.68
CA ARG A 338 10.16 -6.23 29.03
C ARG A 338 9.52 -7.47 29.65
#